data_7b3bfa655a20652458867a3e688fd949
#
_entry.id   7b3bfa655a20652458867a3e688fd949
#
_cell.length_a   1.000
_cell.length_b   1.000
_cell.length_c   1.000
_cell.angle_alpha   90.00
_cell.angle_beta   90.00
_cell.angle_gamma   90.00
#
_symmetry.space_group_name_H-M   'P 1'
#
loop_
_entity.id
_entity.type
_entity.pdbx_description
1 polymer ?
#
loop_
_entity_poly.entity_id
_entity_poly.type
_entity_poly.pdbx_seq_one_letter_code
_entity_poly.pdbx_strand_id
1 'polypeptide(L)'
;ISAWPEMYLLDEGKALGKTLTGYRDTYFVPDKRNATTIFSWKPKDGAEELIYEKIGKLCISMNAADYLQLPDRLFLRREFELTPEAMELYKTLERDTLLPFADGDIDAPTAAVLTNKLLQAAGGAAYDENGNVKVLHDCKLEALDQLIEEANGQPVLVFYAFRHERDRIME
;
A
#
# COMPACT_ATOMS: atom_id res chain seq x y z
N ILE A 1 -5.17 -5.72 20.16
CA ILE A 1 -6.53 -6.36 20.20
C ILE A 1 -6.61 -7.48 19.18
N SER A 2 -5.97 -7.36 18.03
CA SER A 2 -6.01 -8.36 16.93
C SER A 2 -5.47 -9.74 17.30
N ALA A 3 -4.54 -9.85 18.23
CA ALA A 3 -3.95 -11.13 18.64
C ALA A 3 -4.92 -12.09 19.34
N TRP A 4 -6.01 -11.60 19.95
CA TRP A 4 -6.90 -12.45 20.73
C TRP A 4 -7.62 -13.54 19.89
N PRO A 5 -8.21 -13.24 18.70
CA PRO A 5 -8.87 -14.26 17.91
C PRO A 5 -7.94 -15.39 17.46
N GLU A 6 -6.71 -15.03 17.09
CA GLU A 6 -5.70 -15.97 16.65
C GLU A 6 -5.27 -16.90 17.80
N MET A 7 -5.01 -16.31 18.98
CA MET A 7 -4.64 -17.09 20.16
C MET A 7 -5.81 -17.97 20.65
N TYR A 8 -7.04 -17.49 20.58
CA TYR A 8 -8.22 -18.26 20.95
C TYR A 8 -8.39 -19.51 20.08
N LEU A 9 -8.09 -19.42 18.77
CA LEU A 9 -8.11 -20.58 17.87
C LEU A 9 -7.01 -21.61 18.20
N LEU A 10 -5.88 -21.16 18.74
CA LEU A 10 -4.76 -22.05 19.09
C LEU A 10 -4.94 -22.76 20.44
N ASP A 11 -5.52 -22.08 21.43
CA ASP A 11 -5.51 -22.58 22.80
C ASP A 11 -6.87 -22.56 23.51
N GLU A 12 -7.95 -22.24 22.78
CA GLU A 12 -9.32 -22.14 23.32
C GLU A 12 -9.45 -21.10 24.45
N GLY A 13 -8.62 -20.05 24.39
CA GLY A 13 -8.63 -18.93 25.33
C GLY A 13 -7.94 -19.20 26.66
N LYS A 14 -7.03 -20.18 26.73
CA LYS A 14 -6.27 -20.47 27.95
C LYS A 14 -5.29 -19.36 28.30
N ALA A 15 -4.59 -18.77 27.32
CA ALA A 15 -3.59 -17.74 27.54
C ALA A 15 -4.21 -16.35 27.76
N LEU A 16 -5.12 -15.90 26.87
CA LEU A 16 -5.61 -14.54 26.84
C LEU A 16 -7.07 -14.38 27.32
N GLY A 17 -7.70 -15.47 27.77
CA GLY A 17 -9.09 -15.45 28.26
C GLY A 17 -10.09 -15.91 27.20
N LYS A 18 -11.22 -16.43 27.68
CA LYS A 18 -12.25 -17.10 26.87
C LYS A 18 -13.14 -16.12 26.08
N THR A 19 -13.15 -14.85 26.43
CA THR A 19 -13.99 -13.85 25.76
C THR A 19 -13.22 -12.60 25.38
N LEU A 20 -13.56 -12.03 24.24
CA LEU A 20 -12.98 -10.77 23.77
C LEU A 20 -13.23 -9.61 24.75
N THR A 21 -14.39 -9.58 25.38
CA THR A 21 -14.73 -8.57 26.39
C THR A 21 -13.79 -8.69 27.58
N GLY A 22 -13.63 -9.88 28.14
CA GLY A 22 -12.70 -10.13 29.25
C GLY A 22 -11.26 -9.80 28.91
N TYR A 23 -10.81 -10.12 27.71
CA TYR A 23 -9.49 -9.72 27.20
C TYR A 23 -9.33 -8.20 27.14
N ARG A 24 -10.34 -7.48 26.59
CA ARG A 24 -10.33 -6.00 26.56
C ARG A 24 -10.32 -5.40 27.95
N ASP A 25 -11.18 -5.87 28.85
CA ASP A 25 -11.26 -5.35 30.22
C ASP A 25 -9.98 -5.60 31.02
N THR A 26 -9.30 -6.70 30.75
CA THR A 26 -8.04 -7.04 31.44
C THR A 26 -6.87 -6.18 30.95
N TYR A 27 -6.71 -6.02 29.66
CA TYR A 27 -5.47 -5.46 29.08
C TYR A 27 -5.63 -4.07 28.48
N PHE A 28 -6.85 -3.56 28.28
CA PHE A 28 -7.09 -2.30 27.60
C PHE A 28 -8.00 -1.36 28.39
N VAL A 29 -7.92 -0.08 28.04
CA VAL A 29 -8.87 0.96 28.46
C VAL A 29 -9.49 1.60 27.21
N PRO A 30 -10.76 2.07 27.30
CA PRO A 30 -11.36 2.85 26.22
C PRO A 30 -10.55 4.13 25.96
N ASP A 31 -10.22 4.38 24.70
CA ASP A 31 -9.49 5.57 24.25
C ASP A 31 -10.46 6.59 23.65
N LYS A 32 -11.03 6.30 22.49
CA LYS A 32 -12.03 7.16 21.85
C LYS A 32 -13.42 6.53 22.01
N ARG A 33 -14.34 7.27 22.62
CA ARG A 33 -15.72 6.82 22.85
C ARG A 33 -16.72 7.98 22.77
N ASN A 34 -17.98 7.64 22.45
CA ASN A 34 -19.13 8.47 22.72
C ASN A 34 -19.95 7.89 23.88
N ALA A 35 -21.17 8.40 24.11
CA ALA A 35 -22.02 7.94 25.19
C ALA A 35 -22.40 6.44 25.13
N THR A 36 -22.40 5.85 23.92
CA THR A 36 -22.90 4.49 23.66
C THR A 36 -21.88 3.54 23.05
N THR A 37 -20.80 4.06 22.42
CA THR A 37 -19.88 3.24 21.62
C THR A 37 -18.41 3.60 21.89
N ILE A 38 -17.57 2.57 22.03
CA ILE A 38 -16.11 2.71 22.11
C ILE A 38 -15.55 2.47 20.70
N PHE A 39 -14.85 3.46 20.15
CA PHE A 39 -14.27 3.41 18.81
C PHE A 39 -12.84 2.88 18.81
N SER A 40 -12.06 3.17 19.86
CA SER A 40 -10.69 2.69 19.99
C SER A 40 -10.34 2.32 21.43
N TRP A 41 -9.33 1.46 21.55
CA TRP A 41 -8.83 0.94 22.83
C TRP A 41 -7.33 1.20 22.92
N LYS A 42 -6.86 1.60 24.09
CA LYS A 42 -5.45 1.78 24.40
C LYS A 42 -5.01 0.69 25.38
N PRO A 43 -3.83 0.08 25.22
CA PRO A 43 -3.30 -0.84 26.22
C PRO A 43 -3.10 -0.14 27.56
N LYS A 44 -3.35 -0.85 28.66
CA LYS A 44 -2.98 -0.44 30.01
C LYS A 44 -1.45 -0.49 30.15
N ASP A 45 -0.92 0.25 31.12
CA ASP A 45 0.51 0.22 31.41
C ASP A 45 0.96 -1.21 31.75
N GLY A 46 2.00 -1.70 31.11
CA GLY A 46 2.53 -3.06 31.25
C GLY A 46 1.65 -4.18 30.64
N ALA A 47 0.54 -3.86 29.99
CA ALA A 47 -0.34 -4.88 29.41
C ALA A 47 0.28 -5.55 28.19
N GLU A 48 1.11 -4.84 27.44
CA GLU A 48 1.77 -5.36 26.26
C GLU A 48 2.77 -6.45 26.62
N GLU A 49 3.59 -6.19 27.62
CA GLU A 49 4.57 -7.15 28.14
C GLU A 49 3.89 -8.41 28.70
N LEU A 50 2.78 -8.25 29.44
CA LEU A 50 2.01 -9.39 29.96
C LEU A 50 1.37 -10.22 28.85
N ILE A 51 0.91 -9.58 27.77
CA ILE A 51 0.40 -10.30 26.60
C ILE A 51 1.54 -11.08 25.94
N TYR A 52 2.68 -10.44 25.69
CA TYR A 52 3.84 -11.11 25.08
C TYR A 52 4.36 -12.26 25.92
N GLU A 53 4.44 -12.14 27.24
CA GLU A 53 4.82 -13.23 28.12
C GLU A 53 3.91 -14.46 27.95
N LYS A 54 2.58 -14.22 27.86
CA LYS A 54 1.61 -15.30 27.74
C LYS A 54 1.62 -15.96 26.36
N ILE A 55 1.68 -15.16 25.29
CA ILE A 55 1.70 -15.70 23.92
C ILE A 55 3.05 -16.31 23.55
N GLY A 56 4.14 -15.83 24.15
CA GLY A 56 5.50 -16.37 23.91
C GLY A 56 5.66 -17.84 24.25
N LYS A 57 4.74 -18.41 25.06
CA LYS A 57 4.69 -19.86 25.35
C LYS A 57 4.03 -20.67 24.23
N LEU A 58 3.27 -20.01 23.35
CA LEU A 58 2.51 -20.63 22.27
C LEU A 58 3.06 -20.28 20.90
N CYS A 59 3.77 -19.17 20.79
CA CYS A 59 4.23 -18.60 19.53
C CYS A 59 5.74 -18.38 19.56
N ILE A 60 6.38 -18.62 18.44
CA ILE A 60 7.78 -18.25 18.20
C ILE A 60 7.74 -16.97 17.35
N SER A 61 8.35 -15.90 17.85
CA SER A 61 8.61 -14.71 17.06
C SER A 61 10.01 -14.82 16.46
N MET A 62 10.10 -14.76 15.14
CA MET A 62 11.38 -14.77 14.43
C MET A 62 11.51 -13.46 13.66
N ASN A 63 12.55 -12.70 13.97
CA ASN A 63 12.93 -11.54 13.17
C ASN A 63 14.00 -11.99 12.16
N ALA A 64 13.82 -11.62 10.90
CA ALA A 64 14.78 -11.98 9.85
C ALA A 64 16.21 -11.50 10.17
N ALA A 65 16.38 -10.38 10.85
CA ALA A 65 17.66 -9.84 11.26
C ALA A 65 18.41 -10.75 12.27
N ASP A 66 17.69 -11.54 13.06
CA ASP A 66 18.28 -12.42 14.08
C ASP A 66 18.78 -13.74 13.49
N TYR A 67 18.25 -14.15 12.35
CA TYR A 67 18.50 -15.47 11.73
C TYR A 67 19.17 -15.40 10.36
N LEU A 68 19.08 -14.28 9.67
CA LEU A 68 19.58 -14.08 8.32
C LEU A 68 20.63 -12.97 8.31
N GLN A 69 21.81 -13.27 7.75
CA GLN A 69 22.82 -12.25 7.46
C GLN A 69 22.47 -11.55 6.14
N LEU A 70 21.40 -10.78 6.17
CA LEU A 70 21.00 -9.96 5.04
C LEU A 70 21.80 -8.65 5.02
N PRO A 71 22.20 -8.16 3.85
CA PRO A 71 22.77 -6.83 3.74
C PRO A 71 21.75 -5.77 4.17
N ASP A 72 22.26 -4.61 4.59
CA ASP A 72 21.40 -3.49 4.94
C ASP A 72 20.52 -3.06 3.79
N ARG A 73 19.26 -2.72 4.10
CA ARG A 73 18.34 -2.20 3.10
C ARG A 73 18.74 -0.78 2.71
N LEU A 74 18.96 -0.59 1.42
CA LEU A 74 19.17 0.73 0.85
C LEU A 74 17.85 1.18 0.18
N PHE A 75 17.39 2.38 0.56
CA PHE A 75 16.26 3.03 -0.08
C PHE A 75 16.78 4.08 -1.03
N LEU A 76 16.69 3.81 -2.32
CA LEU A 76 17.08 4.74 -3.37
C LEU A 76 15.82 5.31 -4.02
N ARG A 77 15.79 6.62 -4.17
CA ARG A 77 14.75 7.33 -4.91
C ARG A 77 15.30 7.64 -6.29
N ARG A 78 14.66 7.12 -7.32
CA ARG A 78 14.93 7.49 -8.69
C ARG A 78 13.86 8.47 -9.16
N GLU A 79 14.26 9.62 -9.62
CA GLU A 79 13.39 10.63 -10.21
C GLU A 79 13.54 10.59 -11.72
N PHE A 80 12.46 10.80 -12.43
CA PHE A 80 12.42 10.96 -13.89
C PHE A 80 11.59 12.19 -14.24
N GLU A 81 11.90 12.82 -15.35
CA GLU A 81 11.19 14.01 -15.84
C GLU A 81 10.26 13.62 -16.97
N LEU A 82 9.09 14.25 -17.00
CA LEU A 82 8.18 14.11 -18.13
C LEU A 82 8.70 14.94 -19.32
N THR A 83 8.51 14.42 -20.54
CA THR A 83 8.74 15.25 -21.73
C THR A 83 7.84 16.49 -21.72
N PRO A 84 8.20 17.57 -22.42
CA PRO A 84 7.34 18.74 -22.53
C PRO A 84 5.90 18.42 -22.94
N GLU A 85 5.73 17.53 -23.91
CA GLU A 85 4.44 17.07 -24.43
C GLU A 85 3.65 16.30 -23.35
N ALA A 86 4.29 15.37 -22.64
CA ALA A 86 3.68 14.62 -21.56
C ALA A 86 3.28 15.53 -20.38
N MET A 87 4.11 16.53 -20.08
CA MET A 87 3.82 17.51 -19.05
C MET A 87 2.63 18.41 -19.45
N GLU A 88 2.49 18.75 -20.71
CA GLU A 88 1.33 19.50 -21.22
C GLU A 88 0.02 18.72 -21.04
N LEU A 89 0.03 17.42 -21.43
CA LEU A 89 -1.12 16.53 -21.22
C LEU A 89 -1.47 16.39 -19.74
N TYR A 90 -0.47 16.22 -18.87
CA TYR A 90 -0.68 16.14 -17.43
C TYR A 90 -1.32 17.41 -16.86
N LYS A 91 -0.78 18.58 -17.22
CA LYS A 91 -1.31 19.89 -16.77
C LYS A 91 -2.70 20.18 -17.33
N THR A 92 -2.98 19.74 -18.56
CA THR A 92 -4.32 19.88 -19.15
C THR A 92 -5.35 19.07 -18.38
N LEU A 93 -5.02 17.80 -18.05
CA LEU A 93 -5.89 16.96 -17.23
C LEU A 93 -6.09 17.54 -15.81
N GLU A 94 -5.03 18.07 -15.21
CA GLU A 94 -5.09 18.70 -13.88
C GLU A 94 -6.00 19.93 -13.86
N ARG A 95 -5.91 20.78 -14.90
CA ARG A 95 -6.67 22.05 -15.00
C ARG A 95 -8.10 21.84 -15.45
N ASP A 96 -8.30 21.05 -16.52
CA ASP A 96 -9.57 20.94 -17.22
C ASP A 96 -10.38 19.71 -16.81
N THR A 97 -9.79 18.80 -16.03
CA THR A 97 -10.38 17.52 -15.60
C THR A 97 -10.77 16.60 -16.75
N LEU A 98 -10.34 16.94 -17.96
CA LEU A 98 -10.67 16.26 -19.19
C LEU A 98 -9.48 16.27 -20.16
N LEU A 99 -9.19 15.13 -20.77
CA LEU A 99 -8.32 15.02 -21.95
C LEU A 99 -9.10 14.36 -23.09
N PRO A 100 -9.41 15.13 -24.16
CA PRO A 100 -10.15 14.60 -25.29
C PRO A 100 -9.28 13.75 -26.20
N PHE A 101 -9.83 12.63 -26.67
CA PHE A 101 -9.27 11.75 -27.69
C PHE A 101 -10.37 11.37 -28.69
N ALA A 102 -9.98 11.06 -29.93
CA ALA A 102 -10.94 10.73 -30.99
C ALA A 102 -11.80 9.49 -30.73
N ASP A 103 -11.32 8.59 -29.85
CA ASP A 103 -11.90 7.29 -29.56
C ASP A 103 -12.26 7.07 -28.08
N GLY A 104 -12.47 8.17 -27.35
CA GLY A 104 -12.87 8.15 -25.93
C GLY A 104 -12.02 9.04 -25.04
N ASP A 105 -12.64 9.83 -24.20
CA ASP A 105 -12.01 10.86 -23.38
C ASP A 105 -11.51 10.30 -22.05
N ILE A 106 -10.43 10.89 -21.50
CA ILE A 106 -10.05 10.70 -20.09
C ILE A 106 -10.77 11.78 -19.30
N ASP A 107 -11.83 11.39 -18.57
CA ASP A 107 -12.65 12.29 -17.77
C ASP A 107 -12.44 12.07 -16.27
N ALA A 108 -12.47 13.15 -15.50
CA ALA A 108 -12.25 13.17 -14.07
C ALA A 108 -13.27 14.09 -13.34
N PRO A 109 -14.54 13.68 -13.24
CA PRO A 109 -15.63 14.54 -12.77
C PRO A 109 -15.56 14.91 -11.28
N THR A 110 -14.70 14.26 -10.51
CA THR A 110 -14.52 14.56 -9.07
C THR A 110 -13.04 14.63 -8.70
N ALA A 111 -12.73 15.34 -7.61
CA ALA A 111 -11.35 15.47 -7.12
C ALA A 111 -10.68 14.11 -6.81
N ALA A 112 -11.44 13.13 -6.31
CA ALA A 112 -10.91 11.79 -6.05
C ALA A 112 -10.58 11.04 -7.34
N VAL A 113 -11.45 11.13 -8.35
CA VAL A 113 -11.21 10.57 -9.68
C VAL A 113 -10.03 11.28 -10.34
N LEU A 114 -9.95 12.62 -10.25
CA LEU A 114 -8.84 13.40 -10.79
C LEU A 114 -7.49 12.96 -10.19
N THR A 115 -7.39 12.82 -8.87
CA THR A 115 -6.17 12.33 -8.22
C THR A 115 -5.75 10.97 -8.75
N ASN A 116 -6.71 10.05 -8.92
CA ASN A 116 -6.43 8.72 -9.47
C ASN A 116 -5.99 8.79 -10.95
N LYS A 117 -6.65 9.61 -11.76
CA LYS A 117 -6.29 9.80 -13.18
C LYS A 117 -4.91 10.47 -13.34
N LEU A 118 -4.57 11.42 -12.48
CA LEU A 118 -3.23 12.03 -12.47
C LEU A 118 -2.13 11.04 -12.08
N LEU A 119 -2.40 10.14 -11.13
CA LEU A 119 -1.47 9.04 -10.80
C LEU A 119 -1.28 8.08 -11.98
N GLN A 120 -2.35 7.74 -12.69
CA GLN A 120 -2.29 6.93 -13.91
C GLN A 120 -1.49 7.65 -15.00
N ALA A 121 -1.80 8.93 -15.27
CA ALA A 121 -1.12 9.76 -16.27
C ALA A 121 0.38 9.89 -15.97
N ALA A 122 0.76 10.10 -14.70
CA ALA A 122 2.17 10.12 -14.28
C ALA A 122 2.87 8.77 -14.51
N GLY A 123 2.12 7.65 -14.49
CA GLY A 123 2.60 6.32 -14.86
C GLY A 123 2.73 6.10 -16.37
N GLY A 124 2.28 7.04 -17.19
CA GLY A 124 2.41 7.04 -18.66
C GLY A 124 1.20 6.57 -19.45
N ALA A 125 0.11 6.17 -18.78
CA ALA A 125 -1.15 5.84 -19.45
C ALA A 125 -2.33 6.03 -18.47
N ALA A 126 -3.53 6.27 -18.99
CA ALA A 126 -4.73 6.33 -18.18
C ALA A 126 -5.90 5.61 -18.89
N TYR A 127 -6.88 5.16 -18.13
CA TYR A 127 -8.11 4.61 -18.70
C TYR A 127 -9.02 5.75 -19.17
N ASP A 128 -9.63 5.59 -20.33
CA ASP A 128 -10.70 6.48 -20.81
C ASP A 128 -12.05 6.17 -20.11
N GLU A 129 -13.11 6.85 -20.50
CA GLU A 129 -14.48 6.65 -20.00
C GLU A 129 -15.04 5.25 -20.29
N ASN A 130 -14.55 4.59 -21.35
CA ASN A 130 -14.95 3.24 -21.77
C ASN A 130 -14.09 2.14 -21.14
N GLY A 131 -13.07 2.51 -20.35
CA GLY A 131 -12.13 1.59 -19.74
C GLY A 131 -10.96 1.15 -20.63
N ASN A 132 -10.80 1.76 -21.82
CA ASN A 132 -9.65 1.50 -22.68
C ASN A 132 -8.42 2.25 -22.19
N VAL A 133 -7.25 1.71 -22.45
CA VAL A 133 -5.97 2.32 -22.07
C VAL A 133 -5.55 3.35 -23.13
N LYS A 134 -5.31 4.58 -22.69
CA LYS A 134 -4.72 5.66 -23.50
C LYS A 134 -3.28 5.85 -23.05
N VAL A 135 -2.32 5.52 -23.91
CA VAL A 135 -0.90 5.77 -23.65
C VAL A 135 -0.61 7.24 -23.88
N LEU A 136 0.05 7.85 -22.91
CA LEU A 136 0.39 9.28 -22.88
C LEU A 136 1.90 9.50 -23.09
N HIS A 137 2.73 8.67 -22.47
CA HIS A 137 4.19 8.72 -22.58
C HIS A 137 4.83 7.45 -22.01
N ASP A 138 6.14 7.26 -22.27
CA ASP A 138 6.92 6.11 -21.80
C ASP A 138 8.03 6.47 -20.78
N CYS A 139 8.11 7.74 -20.33
CA CYS A 139 9.20 8.23 -19.48
C CYS A 139 9.47 7.35 -18.24
N LYS A 140 8.39 6.81 -17.60
CA LYS A 140 8.53 5.93 -16.45
C LYS A 140 9.04 4.54 -16.82
N LEU A 141 8.66 4.02 -17.98
CA LEU A 141 9.15 2.75 -18.49
C LEU A 141 10.63 2.85 -18.88
N GLU A 142 11.03 3.92 -19.57
CA GLU A 142 12.44 4.19 -19.89
C GLU A 142 13.32 4.26 -18.64
N ALA A 143 12.81 4.91 -17.57
CA ALA A 143 13.52 4.95 -16.30
C ALA A 143 13.58 3.56 -15.61
N LEU A 144 12.57 2.72 -15.79
CA LEU A 144 12.57 1.34 -15.30
C LEU A 144 13.57 0.48 -16.08
N ASP A 145 13.61 0.61 -17.40
CA ASP A 145 14.58 -0.12 -18.26
C ASP A 145 16.01 0.18 -17.83
N GLN A 146 16.33 1.46 -17.60
CA GLN A 146 17.64 1.85 -17.08
C GLN A 146 17.97 1.17 -15.74
N LEU A 147 16.99 1.08 -14.82
CA LEU A 147 17.18 0.39 -13.54
C LEU A 147 17.40 -1.12 -13.73
N ILE A 148 16.72 -1.74 -14.68
CA ILE A 148 16.89 -3.16 -15.01
C ILE A 148 18.28 -3.39 -15.60
N GLU A 149 18.75 -2.53 -16.50
CA GLU A 149 20.11 -2.58 -17.04
C GLU A 149 21.17 -2.40 -15.95
N GLU A 150 20.98 -1.43 -15.03
CA GLU A 150 21.86 -1.21 -13.88
C GLU A 150 21.93 -2.44 -12.96
N ALA A 151 20.83 -3.21 -12.85
CA ALA A 151 20.80 -4.46 -12.08
C ALA A 151 21.69 -5.57 -12.67
N ASN A 152 22.20 -5.41 -13.89
CA ASN A 152 23.19 -6.27 -14.52
C ASN A 152 22.85 -7.78 -14.46
N GLY A 153 21.61 -8.14 -14.82
CA GLY A 153 21.13 -9.52 -14.83
C GLY A 153 20.73 -10.09 -13.48
N GLN A 154 20.78 -9.30 -12.41
CA GLN A 154 20.21 -9.71 -11.13
C GLN A 154 18.68 -9.69 -11.21
N PRO A 155 18.00 -10.63 -10.52
CA PRO A 155 16.54 -10.67 -10.51
C PRO A 155 15.96 -9.40 -9.88
N VAL A 156 15.02 -8.77 -10.56
CA VAL A 156 14.33 -7.55 -10.13
C VAL A 156 12.88 -7.87 -9.84
N LEU A 157 12.37 -7.42 -8.70
CA LEU A 157 10.96 -7.52 -8.34
C LEU A 157 10.29 -6.16 -8.53
N VAL A 158 9.36 -6.06 -9.48
CA VAL A 158 8.66 -4.83 -9.81
C VAL A 158 7.25 -4.85 -9.25
N PHE A 159 6.89 -3.81 -8.50
CA PHE A 159 5.52 -3.58 -8.03
C PHE A 159 4.86 -2.50 -8.88
N TYR A 160 3.62 -2.72 -9.24
CA TYR A 160 2.80 -1.78 -10.02
C TYR A 160 1.49 -1.47 -9.30
N ALA A 161 0.88 -0.34 -9.60
CA ALA A 161 -0.41 0.07 -9.02
C ALA A 161 -1.59 -0.20 -9.97
N PHE A 162 -1.37 -0.08 -11.28
CA PHE A 162 -2.43 -0.20 -12.29
C PHE A 162 -2.16 -1.35 -13.26
N ARG A 163 -3.21 -2.02 -13.73
CA ARG A 163 -3.08 -3.15 -14.67
C ARG A 163 -2.38 -2.76 -15.95
N HIS A 164 -2.67 -1.57 -16.50
CA HIS A 164 -2.00 -1.09 -17.70
C HIS A 164 -0.48 -0.92 -17.52
N GLU A 165 0.01 -0.61 -16.30
CA GLU A 165 1.46 -0.55 -16.04
C GLU A 165 2.07 -1.94 -16.20
N ARG A 166 1.45 -2.99 -15.62
CA ARG A 166 1.90 -4.37 -15.79
C ARG A 166 1.97 -4.76 -17.26
N ASP A 167 0.90 -4.50 -18.00
CA ASP A 167 0.78 -4.95 -19.38
C ASP A 167 1.88 -4.27 -20.25
N ARG A 168 2.12 -2.99 -20.04
CA ARG A 168 3.19 -2.23 -20.71
C ARG A 168 4.62 -2.62 -20.27
N ILE A 169 4.81 -3.08 -19.05
CA ILE A 169 6.12 -3.59 -18.56
C ILE A 169 6.44 -4.96 -19.20
N MET A 170 5.41 -5.73 -19.56
CA MET A 170 5.58 -7.08 -20.11
C MET A 170 5.70 -7.10 -21.65
N GLU A 171 5.44 -6.00 -22.34
CA GLU A 171 5.66 -5.82 -23.79
C GLU A 171 7.12 -5.60 -24.12
#